data_cf201dc2e7d0acd5d63505d89554a887
#
_entry.id   cf201dc2e7d0acd5d63505d89554a887
#
_cell.length_a   1.000
_cell.length_b   1.000
_cell.length_c   1.000
_cell.angle_alpha   90.00
_cell.angle_beta   90.00
_cell.angle_gamma   90.00
#
_symmetry.space_group_name_H-M   'P 1'
#
loop_
_entity.id
_entity.type
_entity.pdbx_description
1 polymer ?
#
loop_
_entity_poly.entity_id
_entity_poly.type
_entity_poly.pdbx_seq_one_letter_code
_entity_poly.pdbx_strand_id
1 'polypeptide(L)'
;MGRKKKSLIEKSPFKLRHRKLADGRLSLFLDRSVDGGHEYEFLQLYLVPETSAKAKQQNAQTLRKAEDIQRERTEALLNAKVEAVPENIFSDMLLSDWMAIVRKNHEHRGARDLNGIDNARKNLLKFRADVRLCDVDKQFYIDYIDWLCSSCKTAWGKPVTPKTAHSYYTTLRTALNEAVRERLIESNPWYKLEMAEKIKVPESKRDFLTIEEIKRMIATPFFNEQIRQAYLFSCFCGLRISDIRKLRWRDISMSGGQRLVSVVMTKTTNPVYIPLSSQAVKWLPKHNGCTPDDLVFGGLPNASNLCISLKNWADKSG
;
A
#
# COMPACT_ATOMS: atom_id res chain seq x y z
N MET A 1 -6.84 -24.41 34.57
CA MET A 1 -5.39 -24.08 34.54
C MET A 1 -5.21 -22.75 33.81
N GLY A 2 -5.01 -21.68 34.59
CA GLY A 2 -4.90 -20.31 34.06
C GLY A 2 -3.54 -20.08 33.41
N ARG A 3 -3.54 -19.59 32.14
CA ARG A 3 -2.35 -19.08 31.47
C ARG A 3 -1.84 -17.84 32.21
N LYS A 4 -0.64 -17.91 32.79
CA LYS A 4 0.08 -16.75 33.35
C LYS A 4 0.24 -15.69 32.24
N LYS A 5 -0.28 -14.48 32.47
CA LYS A 5 0.02 -13.30 31.65
C LYS A 5 1.52 -13.07 31.66
N LYS A 6 2.19 -13.22 30.50
CA LYS A 6 3.58 -12.76 30.30
C LYS A 6 3.56 -11.23 30.46
N SER A 7 4.33 -10.71 31.43
CA SER A 7 4.63 -9.30 31.54
C SER A 7 5.25 -8.80 30.25
N LEU A 8 4.77 -7.68 29.73
CA LEU A 8 5.38 -6.91 28.64
C LEU A 8 6.66 -6.24 29.20
N ILE A 9 7.69 -7.02 29.47
CA ILE A 9 9.06 -6.49 29.63
C ILE A 9 9.59 -6.38 28.20
N GLU A 10 9.73 -5.15 27.71
CA GLU A 10 10.42 -4.90 26.46
C GLU A 10 11.80 -5.57 26.50
N LYS A 11 12.06 -6.44 25.55
CA LYS A 11 13.35 -7.13 25.48
C LYS A 11 14.42 -6.09 25.23
N SER A 12 15.44 -6.03 26.11
CA SER A 12 16.60 -5.16 25.92
C SER A 12 17.15 -5.26 24.49
N PRO A 13 17.42 -4.14 23.82
CA PRO A 13 18.02 -4.12 22.48
C PRO A 13 19.45 -4.67 22.48
N PHE A 14 20.09 -4.74 23.66
CA PHE A 14 21.41 -5.35 23.86
C PHE A 14 21.27 -6.77 24.35
N LYS A 15 21.97 -7.73 23.71
CA LYS A 15 22.04 -9.13 24.13
C LYS A 15 23.40 -9.38 24.77
N LEU A 16 23.43 -9.82 26.03
CA LEU A 16 24.65 -10.25 26.68
C LEU A 16 25.09 -11.60 26.08
N ARG A 17 26.32 -11.65 25.55
CA ARG A 17 26.90 -12.83 24.92
C ARG A 17 28.32 -13.07 25.48
N HIS A 18 28.86 -14.21 25.19
CA HIS A 18 30.23 -14.58 25.60
C HIS A 18 31.02 -15.21 24.44
N ARG A 19 32.33 -15.04 24.48
CA ARG A 19 33.32 -15.67 23.58
C ARG A 19 34.32 -16.42 24.37
N LYS A 20 34.61 -17.69 24.01
CA LYS A 20 35.64 -18.52 24.65
C LYS A 20 37.04 -18.02 24.24
N LEU A 21 37.91 -17.86 25.23
CA LEU A 21 39.32 -17.51 25.06
C LEU A 21 40.19 -18.76 25.08
N ALA A 22 41.46 -18.65 24.60
CA ALA A 22 42.40 -19.75 24.51
C ALA A 22 42.78 -20.31 25.90
N ASP A 23 42.70 -19.48 26.96
CA ASP A 23 42.98 -19.85 28.34
C ASP A 23 41.79 -20.48 29.09
N GLY A 24 40.69 -20.76 28.38
CA GLY A 24 39.48 -21.39 28.91
C GLY A 24 38.50 -20.43 29.60
N ARG A 25 38.83 -19.15 29.75
CA ARG A 25 37.90 -18.11 30.23
C ARG A 25 36.87 -17.73 29.16
N LEU A 26 35.74 -17.16 29.60
CA LEU A 26 34.73 -16.61 28.70
C LEU A 26 34.73 -15.07 28.82
N SER A 27 35.00 -14.37 27.72
CA SER A 27 34.91 -12.92 27.65
C SER A 27 33.45 -12.51 27.36
N LEU A 28 32.89 -11.61 28.18
CA LEU A 28 31.52 -11.11 28.03
C LEU A 28 31.50 -9.88 27.13
N PHE A 29 30.45 -9.80 26.29
CA PHE A 29 30.19 -8.65 25.42
C PHE A 29 28.70 -8.44 25.19
N LEU A 30 28.34 -7.21 24.88
CA LEU A 30 26.99 -6.84 24.44
C LEU A 30 26.94 -6.90 22.92
N ASP A 31 25.86 -7.49 22.37
CA ASP A 31 25.54 -7.56 20.95
C ASP A 31 24.26 -6.78 20.70
N ARG A 32 24.35 -5.77 19.85
CA ARG A 32 23.22 -4.94 19.41
C ARG A 32 23.04 -5.04 17.91
N SER A 33 21.82 -5.35 17.47
CA SER A 33 21.45 -5.29 16.06
C SER A 33 21.17 -3.82 15.66
N VAL A 34 21.86 -3.34 14.63
CA VAL A 34 21.68 -2.00 14.03
C VAL A 34 21.41 -2.20 12.54
N ASP A 35 20.77 -1.22 11.89
CA ASP A 35 20.36 -1.30 10.47
C ASP A 35 21.48 -1.86 9.56
N GLY A 36 21.31 -3.12 9.16
CA GLY A 36 22.22 -3.84 8.27
C GLY A 36 23.41 -4.55 8.92
N GLY A 37 23.54 -4.57 10.29
CA GLY A 37 24.68 -5.21 10.95
C GLY A 37 24.53 -5.43 12.45
N HIS A 38 25.64 -5.79 13.08
CA HIS A 38 25.75 -5.95 14.53
C HIS A 38 26.89 -5.10 15.08
N GLU A 39 26.63 -4.42 16.20
CA GLU A 39 27.62 -3.72 16.99
C GLU A 39 27.95 -4.55 18.23
N TYR A 40 29.25 -4.67 18.55
CA TYR A 40 29.73 -5.43 19.68
C TYR A 40 30.51 -4.55 20.65
N GLU A 41 30.07 -4.49 21.92
CA GLU A 41 30.78 -3.81 23.03
C GLU A 41 31.39 -4.86 23.97
N PHE A 42 32.71 -4.99 23.99
CA PHE A 42 33.41 -5.89 24.89
C PHE A 42 33.54 -5.29 26.30
N LEU A 43 32.95 -5.95 27.29
CA LEU A 43 32.81 -5.42 28.66
C LEU A 43 34.12 -5.56 29.48
N GLN A 44 35.13 -6.23 28.96
CA GLN A 44 36.37 -6.62 29.69
C GLN A 44 36.08 -7.42 30.98
N LEU A 45 34.95 -8.09 31.04
CA LEU A 45 34.52 -8.99 32.09
C LEU A 45 34.72 -10.44 31.66
N TYR A 46 35.27 -11.25 32.54
CA TYR A 46 35.62 -12.62 32.20
C TYR A 46 35.03 -13.60 33.20
N LEU A 47 34.42 -14.67 32.71
CA LEU A 47 34.03 -15.82 33.55
C LEU A 47 35.15 -16.84 33.54
N VAL A 48 35.44 -17.35 34.71
CA VAL A 48 36.45 -18.39 34.88
C VAL A 48 35.80 -19.79 34.88
N PRO A 49 36.54 -20.87 34.56
CA PRO A 49 36.04 -22.25 34.68
C PRO A 49 35.53 -22.55 36.09
N GLU A 50 34.33 -23.11 36.22
CA GLU A 50 33.66 -23.37 37.52
C GLU A 50 34.23 -24.64 38.21
N THR A 51 35.48 -24.62 38.54
CA THR A 51 36.16 -25.73 39.22
C THR A 51 36.04 -25.71 40.75
N SER A 52 35.53 -24.61 41.33
CA SER A 52 35.36 -24.44 42.79
C SER A 52 34.16 -23.58 43.16
N ALA A 53 33.66 -23.70 44.39
CA ALA A 53 32.55 -22.84 44.88
C ALA A 53 32.92 -21.34 44.84
N LYS A 54 34.23 -21.01 45.07
CA LYS A 54 34.72 -19.63 44.97
C LYS A 54 34.64 -19.10 43.51
N ALA A 55 35.00 -19.92 42.52
CA ALA A 55 34.89 -19.56 41.11
C ALA A 55 33.46 -19.35 40.69
N LYS A 56 32.51 -20.16 41.17
CA LYS A 56 31.07 -20.00 40.90
C LYS A 56 30.53 -18.70 41.50
N GLN A 57 30.96 -18.34 42.72
CA GLN A 57 30.57 -17.08 43.36
C GLN A 57 31.15 -15.86 42.59
N GLN A 58 32.42 -15.94 42.17
CA GLN A 58 33.05 -14.91 41.35
C GLN A 58 32.30 -14.71 39.99
N ASN A 59 31.93 -15.79 39.30
CA ASN A 59 31.20 -15.76 38.06
C ASN A 59 29.82 -15.11 38.24
N ALA A 60 29.09 -15.43 39.34
CA ALA A 60 27.81 -14.83 39.64
C ALA A 60 27.92 -13.31 39.88
N GLN A 61 28.96 -12.83 40.55
CA GLN A 61 29.22 -11.38 40.69
C GLN A 61 29.57 -10.71 39.37
N THR A 62 30.37 -11.38 38.55
CA THR A 62 30.75 -10.87 37.21
C THR A 62 29.55 -10.79 36.29
N LEU A 63 28.64 -11.77 36.30
CA LEU A 63 27.38 -11.74 35.51
C LEU A 63 26.44 -10.60 35.96
N ARG A 64 26.28 -10.40 37.29
CA ARG A 64 25.48 -9.26 37.79
C ARG A 64 26.03 -7.92 37.31
N LYS A 65 27.35 -7.72 37.34
CA LYS A 65 27.96 -6.50 36.78
C LYS A 65 27.69 -6.32 35.29
N ALA A 66 27.73 -7.41 34.53
CA ALA A 66 27.45 -7.38 33.11
C ALA A 66 25.96 -7.05 32.82
N GLU A 67 25.04 -7.58 33.62
CA GLU A 67 23.59 -7.26 33.56
C GLU A 67 23.30 -5.80 33.94
N ASP A 68 24.02 -5.28 34.97
CA ASP A 68 23.92 -3.87 35.34
C ASP A 68 24.37 -2.94 34.20
N ILE A 69 25.50 -3.23 33.56
CA ILE A 69 25.99 -2.50 32.40
C ILE A 69 24.98 -2.61 31.23
N GLN A 70 24.41 -3.78 30.97
CA GLN A 70 23.38 -3.98 29.94
C GLN A 70 22.16 -3.10 30.19
N ARG A 71 21.73 -3.02 31.47
CA ARG A 71 20.59 -2.15 31.86
C ARG A 71 20.92 -0.68 31.67
N GLU A 72 22.10 -0.23 32.12
CA GLU A 72 22.58 1.15 31.96
C GLU A 72 22.65 1.55 30.47
N ARG A 73 23.19 0.69 29.60
CA ARG A 73 23.22 0.93 28.15
C ARG A 73 21.82 0.98 27.54
N THR A 74 20.91 0.15 28.04
CA THR A 74 19.51 0.15 27.58
C THR A 74 18.82 1.46 27.97
N GLU A 75 18.98 1.90 29.21
CA GLU A 75 18.44 3.17 29.72
C GLU A 75 19.04 4.37 28.99
N ALA A 76 20.36 4.39 28.79
CA ALA A 76 21.04 5.44 28.04
C ALA A 76 20.54 5.51 26.58
N LEU A 77 20.31 4.36 25.93
CA LEU A 77 19.76 4.33 24.58
C LEU A 77 18.30 4.83 24.53
N LEU A 78 17.51 4.50 25.53
CA LEU A 78 16.13 4.97 25.64
C LEU A 78 16.10 6.48 25.91
N ASN A 79 16.94 6.97 26.82
CA ASN A 79 17.06 8.39 27.12
C ASN A 79 17.58 9.19 25.92
N ALA A 80 18.59 8.70 25.21
CA ALA A 80 19.09 9.32 23.98
C ALA A 80 18.03 9.36 22.88
N LYS A 81 17.14 8.37 22.82
CA LYS A 81 15.97 8.41 21.92
C LYS A 81 14.91 9.43 22.36
N VAL A 82 14.77 9.67 23.64
CA VAL A 82 13.86 10.70 24.21
C VAL A 82 14.46 12.10 24.03
N GLU A 83 15.76 12.28 24.23
CA GLU A 83 16.45 13.57 24.05
C GLU A 83 16.69 13.94 22.55
N ALA A 84 16.72 12.94 21.65
CA ALA A 84 16.89 13.14 20.21
C ALA A 84 15.56 13.48 19.48
N VAL A 85 14.46 13.70 20.19
CA VAL A 85 13.28 14.35 19.61
C VAL A 85 13.56 15.85 19.63
N PRO A 86 13.98 16.50 18.52
CA PRO A 86 14.02 17.93 18.48
C PRO A 86 12.62 18.44 18.81
N GLU A 87 12.51 19.43 19.69
CA GLU A 87 11.26 20.17 19.89
C GLU A 87 10.70 20.49 18.51
N ASN A 88 9.54 20.03 18.24
CA ASN A 88 8.93 19.72 16.98
C ASN A 88 8.69 20.99 16.14
N ILE A 89 9.72 21.50 15.45
CA ILE A 89 9.64 22.66 14.55
C ILE A 89 8.62 22.41 13.41
N PHE A 90 8.27 21.16 13.13
CA PHE A 90 7.34 20.78 12.05
C PHE A 90 5.93 20.42 12.54
N SER A 91 5.69 20.36 13.85
CA SER A 91 4.36 20.05 14.39
C SER A 91 3.31 21.11 14.02
N ASP A 92 3.74 22.32 13.78
CA ASP A 92 2.93 23.47 13.39
C ASP A 92 2.53 23.47 11.89
N MET A 93 3.07 22.55 11.10
CA MET A 93 2.72 22.42 9.69
C MET A 93 1.26 22.02 9.53
N LEU A 94 0.54 22.67 8.61
CA LEU A 94 -0.81 22.28 8.27
C LEU A 94 -0.83 20.87 7.66
N LEU A 95 -1.76 20.04 8.10
CA LEU A 95 -1.94 18.69 7.58
C LEU A 95 -2.19 18.68 6.06
N SER A 96 -2.91 19.70 5.56
CA SER A 96 -3.15 19.88 4.12
C SER A 96 -1.86 20.16 3.34
N ASP A 97 -0.90 20.88 3.92
CA ASP A 97 0.38 21.19 3.28
C ASP A 97 1.30 19.97 3.30
N TRP A 98 1.29 19.22 4.42
CA TRP A 98 1.94 17.93 4.46
C TRP A 98 1.45 16.98 3.37
N MET A 99 0.12 16.87 3.19
CA MET A 99 -0.44 16.04 2.12
C MET A 99 -0.02 16.51 0.72
N ALA A 100 0.20 17.81 0.50
CA ALA A 100 0.74 18.33 -0.76
C ALA A 100 2.20 17.92 -0.96
N ILE A 101 3.01 17.89 0.10
CA ILE A 101 4.39 17.38 0.06
C ILE A 101 4.40 15.89 -0.27
N VAL A 102 3.58 15.09 0.43
CA VAL A 102 3.43 13.65 0.17
C VAL A 102 3.06 13.41 -1.30
N ARG A 103 2.13 14.19 -1.86
CA ARG A 103 1.77 14.10 -3.27
C ARG A 103 2.97 14.32 -4.20
N LYS A 104 3.77 15.37 -3.94
CA LYS A 104 4.99 15.64 -4.73
C LYS A 104 6.00 14.51 -4.62
N ASN A 105 6.20 13.98 -3.41
CA ASN A 105 7.10 12.85 -3.18
C ASN A 105 6.66 11.60 -3.95
N HIS A 106 5.37 11.31 -3.98
CA HIS A 106 4.81 10.21 -4.77
C HIS A 106 4.99 10.43 -6.28
N GLU A 107 4.80 11.65 -6.76
CA GLU A 107 5.05 12.04 -8.16
C GLU A 107 6.51 11.80 -8.55
N HIS A 108 7.46 12.26 -7.74
CA HIS A 108 8.90 12.03 -7.94
C HIS A 108 9.29 10.53 -7.93
N ARG A 109 8.59 9.71 -7.15
CA ARG A 109 8.76 8.25 -7.11
C ARG A 109 8.07 7.55 -8.30
N GLY A 110 7.47 8.29 -9.23
CA GLY A 110 6.80 7.73 -10.42
C GLY A 110 5.42 7.14 -10.15
N ALA A 111 4.75 7.52 -9.08
CA ALA A 111 3.38 7.10 -8.82
C ALA A 111 2.44 7.61 -9.93
N ARG A 112 1.64 6.70 -10.51
CA ARG A 112 0.78 7.01 -11.66
C ARG A 112 -0.57 7.62 -11.30
N ASP A 113 -1.07 7.32 -10.11
CA ASP A 113 -2.37 7.82 -9.63
C ASP A 113 -2.19 8.67 -8.38
N LEU A 114 -2.19 9.97 -8.57
CA LEU A 114 -2.11 10.98 -7.51
C LEU A 114 -3.49 11.53 -7.13
N ASN A 115 -4.53 11.20 -7.90
CA ASN A 115 -5.89 11.70 -7.68
C ASN A 115 -6.44 11.31 -6.31
N GLY A 116 -6.04 10.15 -5.79
CA GLY A 116 -6.43 9.70 -4.45
C GLY A 116 -6.00 10.68 -3.37
N ILE A 117 -4.74 11.16 -3.44
CA ILE A 117 -4.18 12.13 -2.48
C ILE A 117 -4.83 13.50 -2.66
N ASP A 118 -4.97 13.97 -3.91
CA ASP A 118 -5.60 15.26 -4.21
C ASP A 118 -7.05 15.33 -3.72
N ASN A 119 -7.82 14.26 -3.93
CA ASN A 119 -9.21 14.19 -3.47
C ASN A 119 -9.31 14.08 -1.95
N ALA A 120 -8.46 13.30 -1.29
CA ALA A 120 -8.43 13.23 0.16
C ALA A 120 -8.07 14.60 0.78
N ARG A 121 -7.06 15.31 0.22
CA ARG A 121 -6.68 16.65 0.63
C ARG A 121 -7.83 17.66 0.45
N LYS A 122 -8.51 17.66 -0.70
CA LYS A 122 -9.66 18.52 -0.94
C LYS A 122 -10.78 18.29 0.07
N ASN A 123 -11.04 17.05 0.44
CA ASN A 123 -12.07 16.72 1.42
C ASN A 123 -11.62 17.05 2.86
N LEU A 124 -10.34 16.89 3.19
CA LEU A 124 -9.79 17.38 4.45
C LEU A 124 -10.00 18.89 4.61
N LEU A 125 -9.70 19.69 3.58
CA LEU A 125 -9.92 21.14 3.60
C LEU A 125 -11.38 21.53 3.78
N LYS A 126 -12.35 20.73 3.30
CA LYS A 126 -13.78 20.94 3.55
C LYS A 126 -14.20 20.57 4.97
N PHE A 127 -13.55 19.59 5.56
CA PHE A 127 -13.81 19.16 6.92
C PHE A 127 -13.23 20.15 7.93
N ARG A 128 -11.93 20.39 7.86
CA ARG A 128 -11.20 21.32 8.73
C ARG A 128 -9.91 21.76 8.05
N ALA A 129 -9.85 23.03 7.63
CA ALA A 129 -8.75 23.56 6.82
C ALA A 129 -7.51 23.90 7.64
N ASP A 130 -7.66 24.24 8.91
CA ASP A 130 -6.67 24.78 9.83
C ASP A 130 -5.97 23.74 10.71
N VAL A 131 -6.20 22.45 10.46
CA VAL A 131 -5.61 21.36 11.22
C VAL A 131 -4.11 21.26 11.00
N ARG A 132 -3.35 21.27 12.08
CA ARG A 132 -1.91 21.05 12.09
C ARG A 132 -1.58 19.59 12.38
N LEU A 133 -0.37 19.16 12.06
CA LEU A 133 0.08 17.80 12.32
C LEU A 133 0.03 17.44 13.82
N CYS A 134 0.32 18.41 14.71
CA CYS A 134 0.23 18.20 16.17
C CYS A 134 -1.20 18.02 16.69
N ASP A 135 -2.21 18.52 15.96
CA ASP A 135 -3.61 18.45 16.38
C ASP A 135 -4.28 17.12 15.98
N VAL A 136 -3.57 16.28 15.23
CA VAL A 136 -4.11 15.01 14.77
C VAL A 136 -4.00 13.97 15.86
N ASP A 137 -5.09 13.79 16.58
CA ASP A 137 -5.24 12.77 17.62
C ASP A 137 -6.26 11.68 17.24
N LYS A 138 -6.59 10.79 18.18
CA LYS A 138 -7.62 9.75 17.98
C LYS A 138 -8.99 10.39 17.72
N GLN A 139 -9.34 11.46 18.45
CA GLN A 139 -10.64 12.11 18.32
C GLN A 139 -10.80 12.78 16.95
N PHE A 140 -9.75 13.43 16.46
CA PHE A 140 -9.73 13.97 15.09
C PHE A 140 -10.08 12.91 14.04
N TYR A 141 -9.55 11.69 14.18
CA TYR A 141 -9.88 10.60 13.25
C TYR A 141 -11.35 10.19 13.35
N ILE A 142 -11.89 10.08 14.56
CA ILE A 142 -13.31 9.74 14.78
C ILE A 142 -14.20 10.80 14.11
N ASP A 143 -13.95 12.08 14.39
CA ASP A 143 -14.71 13.20 13.82
C ASP A 143 -14.62 13.22 12.28
N TYR A 144 -13.42 12.96 11.74
CA TYR A 144 -13.23 12.91 10.28
C TYR A 144 -13.94 11.73 9.64
N ILE A 145 -13.96 10.57 10.28
CA ILE A 145 -14.68 9.38 9.82
C ILE A 145 -16.19 9.65 9.82
N ASP A 146 -16.72 10.22 10.90
CA ASP A 146 -18.13 10.56 11.01
C ASP A 146 -18.55 11.57 9.96
N TRP A 147 -17.73 12.60 9.74
CA TRP A 147 -17.96 13.57 8.67
C TRP A 147 -17.93 12.93 7.28
N LEU A 148 -16.97 12.05 7.00
CA LEU A 148 -16.89 11.33 5.72
C LEU A 148 -18.13 10.48 5.45
N CYS A 149 -18.69 9.84 6.48
CA CYS A 149 -19.82 8.94 6.36
C CYS A 149 -21.17 9.67 6.32
N SER A 150 -21.29 10.83 6.98
CA SER A 150 -22.56 11.55 7.13
C SER A 150 -22.72 12.77 6.22
N SER A 151 -21.66 13.58 6.09
CA SER A 151 -21.75 14.93 5.56
C SER A 151 -20.96 15.15 4.26
N CYS A 152 -19.96 14.31 3.99
CA CYS A 152 -19.11 14.45 2.81
C CYS A 152 -19.87 14.18 1.53
N LYS A 153 -19.78 15.14 0.59
CA LYS A 153 -20.48 15.07 -0.71
C LYS A 153 -19.48 15.10 -1.88
N THR A 154 -19.84 14.42 -2.93
CA THR A 154 -19.16 14.49 -4.24
C THR A 154 -19.31 15.87 -4.86
N ALA A 155 -18.60 16.14 -5.96
CA ALA A 155 -18.74 17.38 -6.73
C ALA A 155 -20.16 17.63 -7.24
N TRP A 156 -20.97 16.58 -7.39
CA TRP A 156 -22.37 16.65 -7.82
C TRP A 156 -23.37 16.67 -6.65
N GLY A 157 -22.92 16.95 -5.42
CA GLY A 157 -23.78 17.08 -4.24
C GLY A 157 -24.30 15.75 -3.66
N LYS A 158 -23.94 14.59 -4.23
CA LYS A 158 -24.35 13.27 -3.73
C LYS A 158 -23.45 12.83 -2.56
N PRO A 159 -23.97 12.13 -1.55
CA PRO A 159 -23.14 11.52 -0.51
C PRO A 159 -22.04 10.64 -1.11
N VAL A 160 -20.85 10.62 -0.50
CA VAL A 160 -19.80 9.70 -0.90
C VAL A 160 -20.16 8.27 -0.53
N THR A 161 -19.76 7.31 -1.35
CA THR A 161 -19.98 5.88 -1.03
C THR A 161 -19.04 5.45 0.11
N PRO A 162 -19.41 4.42 0.93
CA PRO A 162 -18.55 3.89 1.98
C PRO A 162 -17.14 3.50 1.47
N LYS A 163 -17.05 2.97 0.25
CA LYS A 163 -15.78 2.65 -0.40
C LYS A 163 -14.94 3.89 -0.67
N THR A 164 -15.56 4.99 -1.10
CA THR A 164 -14.88 6.27 -1.35
C THR A 164 -14.43 6.90 -0.03
N ALA A 165 -15.29 6.92 0.99
CA ALA A 165 -14.94 7.37 2.34
C ALA A 165 -13.76 6.59 2.91
N HIS A 166 -13.78 5.26 2.78
CA HIS A 166 -12.65 4.40 3.18
C HIS A 166 -11.36 4.74 2.42
N SER A 167 -11.44 5.06 1.13
CA SER A 167 -10.27 5.48 0.35
C SER A 167 -9.66 6.78 0.89
N TYR A 168 -10.46 7.81 1.17
CA TYR A 168 -9.97 9.07 1.73
C TYR A 168 -9.32 8.90 3.10
N TYR A 169 -9.99 8.19 3.98
CA TYR A 169 -9.50 7.84 5.30
C TYR A 169 -8.19 7.02 5.26
N THR A 170 -8.08 6.07 4.35
CA THR A 170 -6.85 5.26 4.16
C THR A 170 -5.71 6.10 3.58
N THR A 171 -6.01 7.04 2.68
CA THR A 171 -5.02 7.97 2.12
C THR A 171 -4.47 8.87 3.21
N LEU A 172 -5.32 9.40 4.11
CA LEU A 172 -4.86 10.18 5.26
C LEU A 172 -3.94 9.34 6.17
N ARG A 173 -4.32 8.09 6.47
CA ARG A 173 -3.46 7.16 7.24
C ARG A 173 -2.08 7.00 6.59
N THR A 174 -2.04 6.84 5.26
CA THR A 174 -0.77 6.69 4.52
C THR A 174 0.09 7.94 4.63
N ALA A 175 -0.51 9.13 4.47
CA ALA A 175 0.20 10.40 4.62
C ALA A 175 0.77 10.60 6.03
N LEU A 176 0.03 10.22 7.08
CA LEU A 176 0.51 10.30 8.46
C LEU A 176 1.56 9.23 8.78
N ASN A 177 1.52 8.06 8.15
CA ASN A 177 2.61 7.08 8.26
C ASN A 177 3.92 7.63 7.62
N GLU A 178 3.81 8.43 6.58
CA GLU A 178 4.98 9.13 6.03
C GLU A 178 5.47 10.22 6.98
N ALA A 179 4.57 10.96 7.65
CA ALA A 179 4.94 11.93 8.67
C ALA A 179 5.69 11.29 9.86
N VAL A 180 5.30 10.09 10.28
CA VAL A 180 6.03 9.33 11.30
C VAL A 180 7.44 8.94 10.79
N ARG A 181 7.56 8.49 9.54
CA ARG A 181 8.86 8.14 8.95
C ARG A 181 9.80 9.34 8.84
N GLU A 182 9.25 10.51 8.51
CA GLU A 182 9.99 11.78 8.45
C GLU A 182 10.19 12.42 9.85
N ARG A 183 9.75 11.74 10.93
CA ARG A 183 9.85 12.19 12.33
C ARG A 183 9.15 13.54 12.62
N LEU A 184 8.12 13.88 11.84
CA LEU A 184 7.29 15.06 12.05
C LEU A 184 6.26 14.84 13.17
N ILE A 185 5.84 13.61 13.38
CA ILE A 185 4.97 13.17 14.48
C ILE A 185 5.52 11.87 15.07
N GLU A 186 5.30 11.65 16.36
CA GLU A 186 5.80 10.47 17.06
C GLU A 186 5.12 9.17 16.61
N SER A 187 3.80 9.20 16.48
CA SER A 187 3.01 8.03 16.09
C SER A 187 1.77 8.43 15.30
N ASN A 188 1.28 7.53 14.45
CA ASN A 188 0.04 7.76 13.74
C ASN A 188 -1.16 7.37 14.63
N PRO A 189 -2.03 8.32 14.99
CA PRO A 189 -3.18 8.05 15.87
C PRO A 189 -4.18 7.05 15.31
N TRP A 190 -4.16 6.76 14.02
CA TRP A 190 -4.98 5.73 13.40
C TRP A 190 -4.84 4.35 14.08
N TYR A 191 -3.65 4.04 14.61
CA TYR A 191 -3.41 2.75 15.29
C TYR A 191 -4.09 2.66 16.66
N LYS A 192 -4.52 3.80 17.23
CA LYS A 192 -5.29 3.88 18.48
C LYS A 192 -6.79 3.64 18.26
N LEU A 193 -7.27 3.62 16.99
CA LEU A 193 -8.66 3.34 16.66
C LEU A 193 -8.99 1.86 16.85
N GLU A 194 -10.13 1.59 17.48
CA GLU A 194 -10.69 0.25 17.56
C GLU A 194 -11.29 -0.19 16.22
N MET A 195 -11.51 -1.49 16.05
CA MET A 195 -12.09 -2.01 14.80
C MET A 195 -13.52 -1.51 14.54
N ALA A 196 -14.27 -1.21 15.60
CA ALA A 196 -15.63 -0.65 15.50
C ALA A 196 -15.64 0.81 15.02
N GLU A 197 -14.58 1.56 15.31
CA GLU A 197 -14.41 2.98 14.95
C GLU A 197 -13.94 3.15 13.49
N LYS A 198 -13.47 2.08 12.85
CA LYS A 198 -12.93 2.11 11.47
C LYS A 198 -14.04 1.94 10.44
N ILE A 199 -13.89 2.62 9.30
CA ILE A 199 -14.84 2.46 8.18
C ILE A 199 -14.73 1.03 7.65
N LYS A 200 -15.83 0.28 7.74
CA LYS A 200 -15.94 -1.05 7.13
C LYS A 200 -16.19 -0.89 5.63
N VAL A 201 -15.40 -1.57 4.82
CA VAL A 201 -15.66 -1.64 3.38
C VAL A 201 -16.73 -2.70 3.17
N PRO A 202 -17.89 -2.36 2.58
CA PRO A 202 -18.88 -3.37 2.25
C PRO A 202 -18.32 -4.31 1.21
N GLU A 203 -18.65 -5.59 1.33
CA GLU A 203 -18.36 -6.56 0.28
C GLU A 203 -19.00 -6.10 -1.01
N SER A 204 -18.20 -5.88 -2.04
CA SER A 204 -18.70 -5.53 -3.36
C SER A 204 -19.01 -6.80 -4.13
N LYS A 205 -20.29 -7.09 -4.35
CA LYS A 205 -20.66 -8.00 -5.42
C LYS A 205 -20.21 -7.36 -6.73
N ARG A 206 -19.47 -8.12 -7.52
CA ARG A 206 -19.11 -7.71 -8.88
C ARG A 206 -20.11 -8.35 -9.80
N ASP A 207 -20.93 -7.53 -10.44
CA ASP A 207 -21.81 -7.98 -11.50
C ASP A 207 -20.96 -8.34 -12.72
N PHE A 208 -21.35 -9.35 -13.40
CA PHE A 208 -20.74 -9.81 -14.66
C PHE A 208 -21.85 -10.24 -15.61
N LEU A 209 -21.59 -10.13 -16.89
CA LEU A 209 -22.53 -10.60 -17.90
C LEU A 209 -22.39 -12.12 -18.08
N THR A 210 -23.52 -12.80 -18.09
CA THR A 210 -23.59 -14.21 -18.47
C THR A 210 -23.37 -14.37 -19.98
N ILE A 211 -23.08 -15.59 -20.42
CA ILE A 211 -22.93 -15.89 -21.85
C ILE A 211 -24.23 -15.59 -22.62
N GLU A 212 -25.38 -15.86 -22.01
CA GLU A 212 -26.70 -15.58 -22.58
C GLU A 212 -26.93 -14.08 -22.76
N GLU A 213 -26.52 -13.26 -21.81
CA GLU A 213 -26.59 -11.80 -21.92
C GLU A 213 -25.65 -11.27 -23.02
N ILE A 214 -24.43 -11.80 -23.11
CA ILE A 214 -23.50 -11.46 -24.20
C ILE A 214 -24.10 -11.85 -25.57
N LYS A 215 -24.75 -13.00 -25.69
CA LYS A 215 -25.44 -13.41 -26.92
C LYS A 215 -26.57 -12.46 -27.29
N ARG A 216 -27.39 -12.02 -26.31
CA ARG A 216 -28.44 -11.01 -26.53
C ARG A 216 -27.83 -9.69 -27.00
N MET A 217 -26.76 -9.20 -26.39
CA MET A 217 -26.05 -8.01 -26.85
C MET A 217 -25.53 -8.18 -28.28
N ILE A 218 -24.96 -9.32 -28.66
CA ILE A 218 -24.49 -9.61 -30.01
C ILE A 218 -25.63 -9.53 -31.01
N ALA A 219 -26.82 -10.02 -30.66
CA ALA A 219 -28.01 -9.98 -31.49
C ALA A 219 -28.64 -8.58 -31.57
N THR A 220 -28.41 -7.70 -30.64
CA THR A 220 -28.96 -6.36 -30.58
C THR A 220 -28.18 -5.40 -31.50
N PRO A 221 -28.81 -4.69 -32.43
CA PRO A 221 -28.13 -3.73 -33.29
C PRO A 221 -27.43 -2.64 -32.49
N PHE A 222 -26.18 -2.33 -32.89
CA PHE A 222 -25.41 -1.26 -32.29
C PHE A 222 -24.77 -0.39 -33.37
N PHE A 223 -24.90 0.93 -33.22
CA PHE A 223 -24.54 1.87 -34.28
C PHE A 223 -23.02 2.03 -34.52
N ASN A 224 -22.19 1.73 -33.51
CA ASN A 224 -20.76 1.89 -33.63
C ASN A 224 -20.04 0.53 -33.57
N GLU A 225 -19.68 0.04 -34.76
CA GLU A 225 -19.06 -1.27 -34.91
C GLU A 225 -17.68 -1.36 -34.23
N GLN A 226 -16.91 -0.29 -34.17
CA GLN A 226 -15.61 -0.30 -33.48
C GLN A 226 -15.76 -0.48 -31.98
N ILE A 227 -16.73 0.20 -31.36
CA ILE A 227 -17.03 0.00 -29.94
C ILE A 227 -17.51 -1.44 -29.71
N ARG A 228 -18.40 -1.94 -30.56
CA ARG A 228 -18.93 -3.30 -30.51
C ARG A 228 -17.82 -4.33 -30.57
N GLN A 229 -16.94 -4.23 -31.55
CA GLN A 229 -15.80 -5.15 -31.73
C GLN A 229 -14.85 -5.08 -30.53
N ALA A 230 -14.45 -3.87 -30.09
CA ALA A 230 -13.54 -3.69 -28.98
C ALA A 230 -14.09 -4.28 -27.67
N TYR A 231 -15.40 -4.06 -27.41
CA TYR A 231 -16.05 -4.58 -26.22
C TYR A 231 -16.15 -6.11 -26.23
N LEU A 232 -16.63 -6.69 -27.32
CA LEU A 232 -16.77 -8.15 -27.44
C LEU A 232 -15.38 -8.83 -27.50
N PHE A 233 -14.40 -8.22 -28.16
CA PHE A 233 -13.00 -8.68 -28.07
C PHE A 233 -12.51 -8.71 -26.62
N SER A 234 -12.78 -7.64 -25.85
CA SER A 234 -12.46 -7.57 -24.42
C SER A 234 -13.08 -8.71 -23.61
N CYS A 235 -14.36 -9.00 -23.87
CA CYS A 235 -15.07 -10.09 -23.18
C CYS A 235 -14.41 -11.47 -23.40
N PHE A 236 -13.85 -11.71 -24.59
CA PHE A 236 -13.29 -13.01 -24.95
C PHE A 236 -11.76 -13.12 -24.80
N CYS A 237 -11.04 -12.00 -24.58
CA CYS A 237 -9.59 -12.02 -24.32
C CYS A 237 -9.19 -11.56 -22.92
N GLY A 238 -10.09 -10.93 -22.16
CA GLY A 238 -9.83 -10.45 -20.79
C GLY A 238 -8.96 -9.19 -20.70
N LEU A 239 -8.62 -8.55 -21.82
CA LEU A 239 -7.88 -7.29 -21.80
C LEU A 239 -8.73 -6.13 -21.26
N ARG A 240 -8.11 -5.25 -20.45
CA ARG A 240 -8.78 -4.03 -20.00
C ARG A 240 -8.92 -3.04 -21.14
N ILE A 241 -9.93 -2.19 -21.08
CA ILE A 241 -10.15 -1.14 -22.08
C ILE A 241 -8.94 -0.21 -22.26
N SER A 242 -8.15 0.03 -21.20
CA SER A 242 -6.90 0.80 -21.28
C SER A 242 -5.86 0.14 -22.17
N ASP A 243 -5.82 -1.18 -22.16
CA ASP A 243 -4.87 -1.97 -22.94
C ASP A 243 -5.36 -2.16 -24.37
N ILE A 244 -6.66 -2.36 -24.57
CA ILE A 244 -7.31 -2.39 -25.91
C ILE A 244 -7.11 -1.09 -26.68
N ARG A 245 -7.19 0.08 -26.01
CA ARG A 245 -6.95 1.40 -26.63
C ARG A 245 -5.53 1.58 -27.16
N LYS A 246 -4.56 0.82 -26.61
CA LYS A 246 -3.15 0.89 -26.99
C LYS A 246 -2.71 -0.28 -27.85
N LEU A 247 -3.58 -1.28 -28.05
CA LEU A 247 -3.28 -2.48 -28.78
C LEU A 247 -2.96 -2.14 -30.26
N ARG A 248 -1.80 -2.54 -30.71
CA ARG A 248 -1.32 -2.35 -32.08
C ARG A 248 -1.29 -3.68 -32.82
N TRP A 249 -1.30 -3.62 -34.14
CA TRP A 249 -1.22 -4.82 -34.96
C TRP A 249 0.06 -5.63 -34.74
N ARG A 250 1.17 -4.98 -34.43
CA ARG A 250 2.44 -5.65 -34.07
C ARG A 250 2.36 -6.46 -32.77
N ASP A 251 1.40 -6.18 -31.92
CA ASP A 251 1.21 -6.89 -30.67
C ASP A 251 0.43 -8.20 -30.86
N ILE A 252 -0.05 -8.47 -32.08
CA ILE A 252 -0.78 -9.67 -32.46
C ILE A 252 0.08 -10.50 -33.40
N SER A 253 0.48 -11.67 -32.96
CA SER A 253 1.34 -12.60 -33.71
C SER A 253 0.66 -13.97 -33.89
N MET A 254 1.24 -14.81 -34.72
CA MET A 254 0.87 -16.24 -34.85
C MET A 254 1.92 -17.09 -34.15
N SER A 255 1.48 -17.97 -33.28
CA SER A 255 2.34 -18.94 -32.59
C SER A 255 1.63 -20.28 -32.50
N GLY A 256 2.25 -21.35 -33.00
CA GLY A 256 1.68 -22.70 -32.96
C GLY A 256 0.30 -22.82 -33.66
N GLY A 257 0.03 -22.05 -34.71
CA GLY A 257 -1.25 -22.03 -35.41
C GLY A 257 -2.36 -21.22 -34.68
N GLN A 258 -2.07 -20.59 -33.57
CA GLN A 258 -2.99 -19.77 -32.81
C GLN A 258 -2.54 -18.29 -32.78
N ARG A 259 -3.49 -17.37 -32.83
CA ARG A 259 -3.19 -15.94 -32.62
C ARG A 259 -2.88 -15.67 -31.15
N LEU A 260 -1.85 -14.91 -30.92
CA LEU A 260 -1.34 -14.52 -29.61
C LEU A 260 -1.27 -12.99 -29.50
N VAL A 261 -1.81 -12.44 -28.41
CA VAL A 261 -1.61 -11.01 -28.05
C VAL A 261 -0.49 -10.93 -27.03
N SER A 262 0.50 -10.08 -27.33
CA SER A 262 1.65 -9.81 -26.45
C SER A 262 1.66 -8.34 -26.07
N VAL A 263 1.25 -8.00 -24.87
CA VAL A 263 1.14 -6.60 -24.39
C VAL A 263 1.73 -6.40 -23.02
N VAL A 264 2.24 -5.20 -22.76
CA VAL A 264 2.57 -4.76 -21.41
C VAL A 264 1.35 -4.06 -20.82
N MET A 265 0.76 -4.65 -19.78
CA MET A 265 -0.46 -4.14 -19.15
C MET A 265 -0.26 -2.73 -18.59
N THR A 266 -1.11 -1.80 -18.96
CA THR A 266 -1.00 -0.38 -18.54
C THR A 266 -1.04 -0.21 -17.02
N LYS A 267 -1.83 -1.01 -16.31
CA LYS A 267 -2.02 -0.87 -14.86
C LYS A 267 -0.91 -1.54 -14.04
N THR A 268 -0.41 -2.70 -14.46
CA THR A 268 0.51 -3.54 -13.69
C THR A 268 1.93 -3.54 -14.22
N THR A 269 2.16 -2.98 -15.42
CA THR A 269 3.45 -2.99 -16.14
C THR A 269 4.02 -4.39 -16.43
N ASN A 270 3.22 -5.43 -16.22
CA ASN A 270 3.63 -6.80 -16.48
C ASN A 270 3.39 -7.15 -17.96
N PRO A 271 4.33 -7.83 -18.61
CA PRO A 271 4.08 -8.44 -19.92
C PRO A 271 3.09 -9.59 -19.77
N VAL A 272 2.12 -9.64 -20.66
CA VAL A 272 1.09 -10.70 -20.70
C VAL A 272 1.00 -11.23 -22.12
N TYR A 273 0.94 -12.56 -22.24
CA TYR A 273 0.80 -13.30 -23.48
C TYR A 273 -0.54 -14.03 -23.46
N ILE A 274 -1.48 -13.62 -24.29
CA ILE A 274 -2.84 -14.14 -24.29
C ILE A 274 -3.11 -14.87 -25.59
N PRO A 275 -3.24 -16.20 -25.58
CA PRO A 275 -3.74 -16.96 -26.73
C PRO A 275 -5.20 -16.54 -27.00
N LEU A 276 -5.50 -16.14 -28.23
CA LEU A 276 -6.85 -15.71 -28.59
C LEU A 276 -7.74 -16.90 -28.90
N SER A 277 -8.90 -16.94 -28.23
CA SER A 277 -9.96 -17.90 -28.59
C SER A 277 -10.52 -17.60 -29.98
N SER A 278 -11.16 -18.58 -30.61
CA SER A 278 -11.84 -18.37 -31.89
C SER A 278 -12.89 -17.25 -31.81
N GLN A 279 -13.55 -17.11 -30.66
CA GLN A 279 -14.49 -16.01 -30.43
C GLN A 279 -13.78 -14.65 -30.36
N ALA A 280 -12.64 -14.53 -29.66
CA ALA A 280 -11.86 -13.30 -29.65
C ALA A 280 -11.39 -12.92 -31.07
N VAL A 281 -10.89 -13.90 -31.84
CA VAL A 281 -10.48 -13.67 -33.23
C VAL A 281 -11.62 -13.17 -34.12
N LYS A 282 -12.84 -13.65 -33.90
CA LYS A 282 -14.03 -13.21 -34.66
C LYS A 282 -14.31 -11.71 -34.47
N TRP A 283 -13.96 -11.14 -33.33
CA TRP A 283 -14.21 -9.72 -33.02
C TRP A 283 -13.02 -8.82 -33.28
N LEU A 284 -11.91 -9.35 -33.80
CA LEU A 284 -10.84 -8.50 -34.35
C LEU A 284 -11.30 -7.81 -35.63
N PRO A 285 -10.99 -6.52 -35.79
CA PRO A 285 -11.15 -5.84 -37.07
C PRO A 285 -10.37 -6.54 -38.20
N LYS A 286 -10.78 -6.36 -39.42
CA LYS A 286 -10.02 -6.84 -40.56
C LYS A 286 -8.73 -6.04 -40.73
N HIS A 287 -7.60 -6.70 -40.92
CA HIS A 287 -6.31 -6.08 -41.18
C HIS A 287 -6.20 -5.65 -42.67
N ASN A 288 -6.90 -4.57 -43.00
CA ASN A 288 -6.95 -4.08 -44.41
C ASN A 288 -5.90 -2.99 -44.58
N GLY A 289 -4.68 -3.36 -45.04
CA GLY A 289 -3.62 -2.39 -45.35
C GLY A 289 -3.03 -1.62 -44.16
N CYS A 290 -3.34 -2.05 -42.94
CA CYS A 290 -2.81 -1.42 -41.72
C CYS A 290 -1.32 -1.72 -41.56
N THR A 291 -0.56 -0.75 -41.03
CA THR A 291 0.84 -0.98 -40.67
C THR A 291 0.92 -1.68 -39.31
N PRO A 292 2.04 -2.33 -38.98
CA PRO A 292 2.23 -2.94 -37.63
C PRO A 292 2.03 -1.97 -36.47
N ASP A 293 2.27 -0.68 -36.66
CA ASP A 293 2.18 0.36 -35.66
C ASP A 293 0.78 0.98 -35.52
N ASP A 294 -0.14 0.66 -36.42
CA ASP A 294 -1.52 1.14 -36.33
C ASP A 294 -2.27 0.48 -35.17
N LEU A 295 -3.18 1.26 -34.57
CA LEU A 295 -4.05 0.76 -33.50
C LEU A 295 -5.07 -0.21 -34.08
N VAL A 296 -5.25 -1.35 -33.41
CA VAL A 296 -6.29 -2.33 -33.76
C VAL A 296 -7.69 -1.72 -33.64
N PHE A 297 -7.92 -0.88 -32.62
CA PHE A 297 -9.19 -0.20 -32.35
C PHE A 297 -8.97 1.32 -32.28
N GLY A 298 -8.59 1.94 -33.41
CA GLY A 298 -8.16 3.35 -33.46
C GLY A 298 -9.26 4.40 -33.25
N GLY A 299 -10.53 4.04 -33.46
CA GLY A 299 -11.67 5.00 -33.42
C GLY A 299 -12.49 5.02 -32.13
N LEU A 300 -11.93 4.54 -31.01
CA LEU A 300 -12.67 4.49 -29.74
C LEU A 300 -12.83 5.89 -29.12
N PRO A 301 -14.04 6.32 -28.76
CA PRO A 301 -14.28 7.59 -28.08
C PRO A 301 -13.64 7.63 -26.70
N ASN A 302 -13.64 8.80 -26.04
CA ASN A 302 -13.15 8.91 -24.66
C ASN A 302 -13.88 7.93 -23.71
N ALA A 303 -13.31 7.70 -22.51
CA ALA A 303 -13.81 6.69 -21.59
C ALA A 303 -15.26 6.93 -21.14
N SER A 304 -15.65 8.19 -20.92
CA SER A 304 -17.01 8.55 -20.49
C SER A 304 -18.05 8.25 -21.57
N ASN A 305 -17.78 8.68 -22.81
CA ASN A 305 -18.68 8.43 -23.93
C ASN A 305 -18.76 6.93 -24.27
N LEU A 306 -17.63 6.21 -24.14
CA LEU A 306 -17.63 4.76 -24.30
C LEU A 306 -18.54 4.07 -23.28
N CYS A 307 -18.43 4.44 -22.00
CA CYS A 307 -19.27 3.88 -20.93
C CYS A 307 -20.76 4.17 -21.18
N ILE A 308 -21.11 5.39 -21.59
CA ILE A 308 -22.50 5.76 -21.91
C ILE A 308 -23.01 4.92 -23.09
N SER A 309 -22.23 4.80 -24.16
CA SER A 309 -22.61 4.02 -25.33
C SER A 309 -22.82 2.54 -25.01
N LEU A 310 -21.92 1.94 -24.22
CA LEU A 310 -22.04 0.54 -23.80
C LEU A 310 -23.22 0.32 -22.88
N LYS A 311 -23.49 1.25 -21.94
CA LYS A 311 -24.65 1.16 -21.06
C LYS A 311 -25.95 1.20 -21.87
N ASN A 312 -26.07 2.16 -22.78
CA ASN A 312 -27.26 2.28 -23.65
C ASN A 312 -27.46 1.03 -24.52
N TRP A 313 -26.38 0.36 -24.93
CA TRP A 313 -26.47 -0.88 -25.70
C TRP A 313 -26.92 -2.03 -24.82
N ALA A 314 -26.36 -2.16 -23.61
CA ALA A 314 -26.75 -3.17 -22.64
C ALA A 314 -28.23 -3.03 -22.23
N ASP A 315 -28.69 -1.79 -21.95
CA ASP A 315 -30.07 -1.48 -21.59
C ASP A 315 -31.06 -1.87 -22.72
N LYS A 316 -30.63 -1.78 -23.99
CA LYS A 316 -31.45 -2.19 -25.15
C LYS A 316 -31.47 -3.71 -25.34
N SER A 317 -30.51 -4.42 -24.83
CA SER A 317 -30.41 -5.88 -24.99
C SER A 317 -31.16 -6.66 -23.90
N GLY A 318 -31.67 -6.00 -22.89
CA GLY A 318 -32.46 -6.58 -21.78
C GLY A 318 -31.57 -7.09 -20.67
#